data_3d8d84a528cee1919c301ef8760c36cf
#
_entry.id   3d8d84a528cee1919c301ef8760c36cf
#
_cell.length_a   1.000
_cell.length_b   1.000
_cell.length_c   1.000
_cell.angle_alpha   90.00
_cell.angle_beta   90.00
_cell.angle_gamma   90.00
#
_symmetry.space_group_name_H-M   'P 1'
#
loop_
_entity.id
_entity.type
_entity.pdbx_description
1 polymer ?
#
loop_
_entity_poly.entity_id
_entity_poly.type
_entity_poly.pdbx_seq_one_letter_code
_entity_poly.pdbx_strand_id
1 'polypeptide(L)'
;MYMVNFPHKSRKGLIPLILFPVFATAQQGEGPLSISLDADSSSFDRQSNSVIFEGLRINQGDFTIEADQAEASGLDFEMSEWTFQGNVRIAIDSANIESSTAEVTFQAHELLIVRLLGDPAIFEDFSAAREEPIRGSASLLEFDSTERTLRMTDGAWLSEGSNEFRGCDLIYDIDEEKITSGSSECGEPVVITVLPPLAEEDAVEDSALDNPASP
;
A
#
# COMPACT_ATOMS: atom_id res chain seq x y z
N MET A 1 71.53 -22.39 -61.17
CA MET A 1 70.65 -23.13 -60.24
C MET A 1 71.15 -22.76 -58.83
N TYR A 2 70.71 -21.62 -58.35
CA TYR A 2 71.16 -20.98 -57.11
C TYR A 2 70.04 -20.95 -56.12
N MET A 3 70.21 -21.62 -54.97
CA MET A 3 69.30 -21.49 -53.79
C MET A 3 69.67 -20.18 -53.11
N VAL A 4 68.64 -19.35 -52.87
CA VAL A 4 68.77 -18.17 -52.01
C VAL A 4 67.99 -18.46 -50.72
N ASN A 5 68.79 -18.52 -49.63
CA ASN A 5 68.34 -18.75 -48.27
C ASN A 5 68.01 -17.40 -47.60
N PHE A 6 66.78 -17.12 -47.19
CA PHE A 6 66.46 -15.93 -46.40
C PHE A 6 66.25 -16.31 -44.92
N PRO A 7 66.87 -15.59 -44.01
CA PRO A 7 66.69 -15.88 -42.55
C PRO A 7 65.37 -15.27 -42.02
N HIS A 8 64.56 -16.14 -41.43
CA HIS A 8 63.33 -15.75 -40.73
C HIS A 8 63.70 -15.09 -39.38
N LYS A 9 63.46 -13.78 -39.27
CA LYS A 9 63.64 -13.02 -38.03
C LYS A 9 62.34 -13.10 -37.24
N SER A 10 62.26 -14.00 -36.23
CA SER A 10 61.16 -14.13 -35.28
C SER A 10 61.10 -12.89 -34.37
N ARG A 11 60.11 -12.04 -34.56
CA ARG A 11 59.74 -10.98 -33.60
C ARG A 11 58.77 -11.57 -32.59
N LYS A 12 59.24 -11.85 -31.38
CA LYS A 12 58.40 -12.15 -30.22
C LYS A 12 57.68 -10.86 -29.82
N GLY A 13 56.44 -10.68 -30.27
CA GLY A 13 55.55 -9.63 -29.80
C GLY A 13 55.03 -9.99 -28.41
N LEU A 14 55.46 -9.22 -27.43
CA LEU A 14 54.90 -9.27 -26.08
C LEU A 14 53.52 -8.60 -26.12
N ILE A 15 52.44 -9.40 -25.98
CA ILE A 15 51.08 -8.88 -25.84
C ILE A 15 50.88 -8.51 -24.35
N PRO A 16 50.63 -7.22 -24.02
CA PRO A 16 50.34 -6.89 -22.64
C PRO A 16 48.94 -7.44 -22.28
N LEU A 17 48.91 -8.33 -21.33
CA LEU A 17 47.70 -8.84 -20.69
C LEU A 17 47.09 -7.70 -19.86
N ILE A 18 46.11 -7.01 -20.43
CA ILE A 18 45.31 -6.00 -19.69
C ILE A 18 44.36 -6.75 -18.76
N LEU A 19 44.69 -6.82 -17.49
CA LEU A 19 43.82 -7.28 -16.42
C LEU A 19 42.77 -6.20 -16.20
N PHE A 20 41.55 -6.39 -16.72
CA PHE A 20 40.37 -5.60 -16.32
C PHE A 20 39.92 -6.09 -14.93
N PRO A 21 39.87 -5.23 -13.92
CA PRO A 21 39.23 -5.59 -12.67
C PRO A 21 37.72 -5.74 -12.93
N VAL A 22 37.21 -6.95 -12.84
CA VAL A 22 35.77 -7.21 -12.80
C VAL A 22 35.31 -6.75 -11.41
N PHE A 23 34.74 -5.55 -11.33
CA PHE A 23 33.96 -5.15 -10.16
C PHE A 23 32.69 -5.99 -10.14
N ALA A 24 32.72 -7.06 -9.36
CA ALA A 24 31.51 -7.76 -8.96
C ALA A 24 30.69 -6.79 -8.08
N THR A 25 29.69 -6.14 -8.67
CA THR A 25 28.63 -5.50 -7.89
C THR A 25 27.88 -6.61 -7.19
N ALA A 26 28.14 -6.81 -5.90
CA ALA A 26 27.25 -7.59 -5.06
C ALA A 26 25.88 -6.90 -5.09
N GLN A 27 24.91 -7.49 -5.79
CA GLN A 27 23.50 -7.20 -5.60
C GLN A 27 23.20 -7.69 -4.18
N GLN A 28 23.14 -6.77 -3.23
CA GLN A 28 22.50 -7.01 -1.95
C GLN A 28 21.01 -7.16 -2.30
N GLY A 29 20.55 -8.39 -2.47
CA GLY A 29 19.13 -8.69 -2.43
C GLY A 29 18.66 -8.27 -1.04
N GLU A 30 17.75 -7.32 -0.96
CA GLU A 30 17.05 -7.00 0.27
C GLU A 30 16.33 -8.29 0.67
N GLY A 31 16.75 -8.87 1.79
CA GLY A 31 16.05 -9.99 2.39
C GLY A 31 14.69 -9.53 2.91
N PRO A 32 13.78 -10.46 3.25
CA PRO A 32 12.48 -10.10 3.81
C PRO A 32 12.67 -9.20 5.04
N LEU A 33 11.86 -8.14 5.13
CA LEU A 33 11.87 -7.21 6.26
C LEU A 33 11.54 -7.97 7.56
N SER A 34 12.25 -7.65 8.63
CA SER A 34 11.97 -8.25 9.92
C SER A 34 10.59 -7.85 10.43
N ILE A 35 9.84 -8.83 10.97
CA ILE A 35 8.58 -8.60 11.64
C ILE A 35 8.87 -8.46 13.13
N SER A 36 8.38 -7.39 13.77
CA SER A 36 8.39 -7.24 15.22
C SER A 36 6.98 -7.29 15.80
N LEU A 37 6.85 -7.97 16.93
CA LEU A 37 5.60 -8.08 17.68
C LEU A 37 5.85 -7.52 19.09
N ASP A 38 5.02 -6.56 19.50
CA ASP A 38 4.98 -6.00 20.84
C ASP A 38 3.58 -6.22 21.41
N ALA A 39 3.46 -6.78 22.60
CA ALA A 39 2.18 -7.07 23.24
C ALA A 39 2.26 -6.87 24.76
N ASP A 40 1.15 -6.48 25.39
CA ASP A 40 1.06 -6.34 26.84
C ASP A 40 1.13 -7.73 27.51
N SER A 41 0.50 -8.73 26.91
CA SER A 41 0.61 -10.13 27.32
C SER A 41 0.37 -11.10 26.18
N SER A 42 0.84 -12.34 26.33
CA SER A 42 0.57 -13.41 25.38
C SER A 42 0.36 -14.75 26.09
N SER A 43 -0.45 -15.61 25.48
CA SER A 43 -0.73 -16.96 25.94
C SER A 43 -0.71 -17.93 24.76
N PHE A 44 0.03 -19.03 24.88
CA PHE A 44 0.15 -20.04 23.84
C PHE A 44 -0.61 -21.32 24.24
N ASP A 45 -1.62 -21.69 23.45
CA ASP A 45 -2.33 -22.94 23.59
C ASP A 45 -1.74 -24.00 22.65
N ARG A 46 -1.12 -25.01 23.24
CA ARG A 46 -0.51 -26.13 22.50
C ARG A 46 -1.51 -27.08 21.87
N GLN A 47 -2.76 -27.09 22.34
CA GLN A 47 -3.78 -28.01 21.83
C GLN A 47 -4.37 -27.50 20.52
N SER A 48 -4.66 -26.20 20.47
CA SER A 48 -5.15 -25.52 19.25
C SER A 48 -4.02 -25.00 18.35
N ASN A 49 -2.77 -25.00 18.84
CA ASN A 49 -1.60 -24.36 18.19
C ASN A 49 -1.86 -22.88 17.89
N SER A 50 -2.61 -22.21 18.76
CA SER A 50 -2.90 -20.78 18.65
C SER A 50 -2.18 -19.97 19.71
N VAL A 51 -1.91 -18.71 19.39
CA VAL A 51 -1.38 -17.71 20.31
C VAL A 51 -2.37 -16.58 20.41
N ILE A 52 -2.72 -16.22 21.65
CA ILE A 52 -3.58 -15.08 21.95
C ILE A 52 -2.71 -13.98 22.53
N PHE A 53 -2.91 -12.75 22.07
CA PHE A 53 -2.23 -11.55 22.51
C PHE A 53 -3.24 -10.55 23.04
N GLU A 54 -2.84 -9.78 24.05
CA GLU A 54 -3.56 -8.60 24.54
C GLU A 54 -2.70 -7.36 24.23
N GLY A 55 -3.28 -6.31 23.68
CA GLY A 55 -2.60 -5.06 23.35
C GLY A 55 -1.49 -5.27 22.32
N LEU A 56 -1.81 -5.91 21.17
CA LEU A 56 -0.81 -6.27 20.17
C LEU A 56 -0.53 -5.13 19.19
N ARG A 57 0.75 -4.95 18.89
CA ARG A 57 1.27 -4.18 17.75
C ARG A 57 2.24 -5.04 16.93
N ILE A 58 2.01 -5.13 15.63
CA ILE A 58 2.93 -5.74 14.65
C ILE A 58 3.49 -4.65 13.77
N ASN A 59 4.80 -4.71 13.47
CA ASN A 59 5.47 -3.81 12.53
C ASN A 59 6.31 -4.62 11.55
N GLN A 60 6.21 -4.26 10.24
CA GLN A 60 7.04 -4.80 9.18
C GLN A 60 7.28 -3.71 8.11
N GLY A 61 8.43 -3.04 8.15
CA GLY A 61 8.66 -1.89 7.27
C GLY A 61 7.64 -0.79 7.51
N ASP A 62 6.92 -0.39 6.45
CA ASP A 62 5.87 0.64 6.50
C ASP A 62 4.48 0.07 6.82
N PHE A 63 4.39 -1.23 7.10
CA PHE A 63 3.17 -1.87 7.60
C PHE A 63 3.15 -1.90 9.12
N THR A 64 2.05 -1.45 9.70
CA THR A 64 1.77 -1.55 11.14
C THR A 64 0.32 -1.99 11.34
N ILE A 65 0.09 -2.90 12.30
CA ILE A 65 -1.26 -3.23 12.78
C ILE A 65 -1.29 -3.19 14.31
N GLU A 66 -2.34 -2.60 14.87
CA GLU A 66 -2.62 -2.51 16.30
C GLU A 66 -4.02 -3.01 16.59
N ALA A 67 -4.20 -3.68 17.71
CA ALA A 67 -5.51 -4.09 18.21
C ALA A 67 -5.49 -4.33 19.72
N ASP A 68 -6.67 -4.31 20.33
CA ASP A 68 -6.81 -4.63 21.76
C ASP A 68 -6.52 -6.11 22.00
N GLN A 69 -6.92 -7.01 21.10
CA GLN A 69 -6.69 -8.44 21.16
C GLN A 69 -6.37 -9.02 19.78
N ALA A 70 -5.52 -10.03 19.73
CA ALA A 70 -5.28 -10.80 18.52
C ALA A 70 -5.12 -12.29 18.82
N GLU A 71 -5.57 -13.12 17.87
CA GLU A 71 -5.33 -14.56 17.85
C GLU A 71 -4.64 -14.96 16.56
N ALA A 72 -3.58 -15.76 16.65
CA ALA A 72 -2.79 -16.23 15.54
C ALA A 72 -2.76 -17.75 15.47
N SER A 73 -2.93 -18.33 14.28
CA SER A 73 -2.69 -19.74 14.00
C SER A 73 -1.22 -19.96 13.63
N GLY A 74 -0.34 -19.96 14.64
CA GLY A 74 1.11 -20.07 14.41
C GLY A 74 1.81 -18.70 14.32
N LEU A 75 3.13 -18.73 14.53
CA LEU A 75 3.98 -17.52 14.55
C LEU A 75 5.07 -17.54 13.46
N ASP A 76 5.01 -18.49 12.54
CA ASP A 76 6.04 -18.64 11.52
C ASP A 76 5.86 -17.70 10.31
N PHE A 77 4.67 -17.09 10.16
CA PHE A 77 4.30 -16.23 9.04
C PHE A 77 4.51 -16.83 7.65
N GLU A 78 4.84 -18.11 7.55
CA GLU A 78 4.99 -18.78 6.25
C GLU A 78 3.61 -19.05 5.62
N MET A 79 2.65 -19.47 6.44
CA MET A 79 1.22 -19.50 6.14
C MET A 79 0.47 -19.37 7.46
N SER A 80 0.01 -18.20 7.78
CA SER A 80 -0.66 -17.94 9.06
C SER A 80 -1.88 -17.04 8.87
N GLU A 81 -2.89 -17.32 9.67
CA GLU A 81 -4.13 -16.54 9.76
C GLU A 81 -4.19 -15.87 11.13
N TRP A 82 -4.48 -14.60 11.11
CA TRP A 82 -4.56 -13.76 12.29
C TRP A 82 -5.91 -13.08 12.35
N THR A 83 -6.54 -13.12 13.52
CA THR A 83 -7.75 -12.35 13.81
C THR A 83 -7.44 -11.29 14.85
N PHE A 84 -7.79 -10.04 14.54
CA PHE A 84 -7.63 -8.88 15.42
C PHE A 84 -8.99 -8.37 15.84
N GLN A 85 -9.13 -7.97 17.09
CA GLN A 85 -10.40 -7.53 17.67
C GLN A 85 -10.19 -6.29 18.56
N GLY A 86 -11.11 -5.33 18.46
CA GLY A 86 -11.13 -4.11 19.26
C GLY A 86 -10.12 -3.07 18.80
N ASN A 87 -10.62 -1.89 18.44
CA ASN A 87 -9.82 -0.72 18.04
C ASN A 87 -8.73 -1.02 17.03
N VAL A 88 -9.06 -1.85 16.02
CA VAL A 88 -8.09 -2.25 14.99
C VAL A 88 -7.69 -1.04 14.17
N ARG A 89 -6.38 -0.78 14.08
CA ARG A 89 -5.76 0.25 13.25
C ARG A 89 -4.67 -0.37 12.40
N ILE A 90 -4.74 -0.13 11.11
CA ILE A 90 -3.73 -0.62 10.16
C ILE A 90 -3.18 0.59 9.40
N ALA A 91 -1.85 0.70 9.33
CA ALA A 91 -1.15 1.61 8.46
C ALA A 91 -0.37 0.81 7.42
N ILE A 92 -0.54 1.15 6.14
CA ILE A 92 0.18 0.55 5.00
C ILE A 92 0.58 1.69 4.08
N ASP A 93 1.88 1.92 3.92
CA ASP A 93 2.40 3.03 3.12
C ASP A 93 1.77 4.38 3.55
N SER A 94 0.96 4.99 2.70
CA SER A 94 0.23 6.24 2.96
C SER A 94 -1.21 6.04 3.44
N ALA A 95 -1.68 4.80 3.50
CA ALA A 95 -3.05 4.46 3.87
C ALA A 95 -3.19 4.17 5.36
N ASN A 96 -4.28 4.65 5.95
CA ASN A 96 -4.73 4.34 7.30
C ASN A 96 -6.11 3.70 7.25
N ILE A 97 -6.30 2.64 8.02
CA ILE A 97 -7.56 1.90 8.08
C ILE A 97 -7.95 1.70 9.54
N GLU A 98 -9.22 1.90 9.84
CA GLU A 98 -9.79 1.66 11.17
C GLU A 98 -10.97 0.71 11.06
N SER A 99 -11.06 -0.27 11.95
CA SER A 99 -12.16 -1.22 12.01
C SER A 99 -12.36 -1.79 13.41
N SER A 100 -13.45 -2.52 13.62
CA SER A 100 -13.67 -3.25 14.87
C SER A 100 -13.01 -4.61 14.88
N THR A 101 -12.85 -5.24 13.71
CA THR A 101 -12.23 -6.56 13.55
C THR A 101 -11.45 -6.61 12.26
N ALA A 102 -10.31 -7.32 12.24
CA ALA A 102 -9.58 -7.64 11.03
C ALA A 102 -9.20 -9.12 11.01
N GLU A 103 -9.28 -9.72 9.83
CA GLU A 103 -8.72 -11.02 9.50
C GLU A 103 -7.58 -10.79 8.52
N VAL A 104 -6.39 -11.28 8.84
CA VAL A 104 -5.17 -11.05 8.06
C VAL A 104 -4.52 -12.37 7.74
N THR A 105 -4.26 -12.61 6.46
CA THR A 105 -3.52 -13.78 5.97
C THR A 105 -2.12 -13.36 5.57
N PHE A 106 -1.12 -14.05 6.14
CA PHE A 106 0.27 -13.93 5.71
C PHE A 106 0.67 -15.18 4.91
N GLN A 107 1.46 -14.97 3.87
CA GLN A 107 2.07 -16.04 3.08
C GLN A 107 3.51 -15.66 2.74
N ALA A 108 4.45 -16.59 2.92
CA ALA A 108 5.87 -16.38 2.66
C ALA A 108 6.45 -15.14 3.39
N HIS A 109 5.97 -14.86 4.61
CA HIS A 109 6.32 -13.71 5.46
C HIS A 109 5.86 -12.36 4.93
N GLU A 110 4.93 -12.34 3.99
CA GLU A 110 4.33 -11.14 3.42
C GLU A 110 2.81 -11.13 3.67
N LEU A 111 2.27 -9.92 3.75
CA LEU A 111 0.83 -9.71 3.82
C LEU A 111 0.18 -10.13 2.50
N LEU A 112 -0.83 -10.98 2.55
CA LEU A 112 -1.55 -11.45 1.36
C LEU A 112 -2.94 -10.82 1.25
N ILE A 113 -3.80 -11.05 2.24
CA ILE A 113 -5.19 -10.56 2.27
C ILE A 113 -5.48 -9.95 3.63
N VAL A 114 -6.18 -8.82 3.63
CA VAL A 114 -6.74 -8.18 4.82
C VAL A 114 -8.24 -8.00 4.63
N ARG A 115 -9.02 -8.54 5.54
CA ARG A 115 -10.46 -8.32 5.65
C ARG A 115 -10.77 -7.54 6.91
N LEU A 116 -11.48 -6.43 6.77
CA LEU A 116 -11.81 -5.55 7.87
C LEU A 116 -13.32 -5.39 7.97
N LEU A 117 -13.85 -5.69 9.13
CA LEU A 117 -15.27 -5.54 9.42
C LEU A 117 -15.47 -4.42 10.44
N GLY A 118 -16.45 -3.57 10.14
CA GLY A 118 -16.79 -2.43 10.99
C GLY A 118 -18.20 -1.94 10.76
N ASP A 119 -18.61 -0.91 11.54
CA ASP A 119 -19.92 -0.28 11.40
C ASP A 119 -19.76 1.26 11.35
N PRO A 120 -19.14 1.79 10.28
CA PRO A 120 -18.39 1.13 9.20
C PRO A 120 -16.90 0.87 9.55
N ALA A 121 -16.20 0.08 8.72
CA ALA A 121 -14.75 0.17 8.58
C ALA A 121 -14.42 1.39 7.71
N ILE A 122 -13.32 2.09 8.02
CA ILE A 122 -12.93 3.36 7.39
C ILE A 122 -11.53 3.21 6.80
N PHE A 123 -11.35 3.79 5.62
CA PHE A 123 -10.09 3.83 4.88
C PHE A 123 -9.77 5.27 4.46
N GLU A 124 -8.52 5.70 4.64
CA GLU A 124 -8.00 6.97 4.15
C GLU A 124 -6.60 6.77 3.56
N ASP A 125 -6.36 7.28 2.35
CA ASP A 125 -5.04 7.25 1.69
C ASP A 125 -4.59 8.67 1.34
N PHE A 126 -3.46 9.08 1.91
CA PHE A 126 -2.85 10.41 1.78
C PHE A 126 -1.62 10.40 0.87
N SER A 127 -1.58 9.56 -0.15
CA SER A 127 -0.43 9.48 -1.06
C SER A 127 -0.01 10.87 -1.56
N ALA A 128 1.28 11.19 -1.41
CA ALA A 128 1.86 12.44 -1.89
C ALA A 128 1.87 12.56 -3.44
N ALA A 129 1.57 11.47 -4.15
CA ALA A 129 1.43 11.47 -5.60
C ALA A 129 0.09 12.05 -6.07
N ARG A 130 -0.89 12.24 -5.15
CA ARG A 130 -2.21 12.77 -5.44
C ARG A 130 -2.38 14.17 -4.84
N GLU A 131 -3.16 15.01 -5.51
CA GLU A 131 -3.52 16.34 -5.00
C GLU A 131 -4.54 16.24 -3.85
N GLU A 132 -5.40 15.22 -3.88
CA GLU A 132 -6.49 15.02 -2.94
C GLU A 132 -6.42 13.61 -2.34
N PRO A 133 -6.75 13.45 -1.04
CA PRO A 133 -6.80 12.13 -0.41
C PRO A 133 -7.99 11.33 -0.93
N ILE A 134 -7.81 10.00 -0.96
CA ILE A 134 -8.91 9.07 -1.15
C ILE A 134 -9.43 8.65 0.21
N ARG A 135 -10.75 8.66 0.40
CA ARG A 135 -11.41 8.17 1.60
C ARG A 135 -12.49 7.18 1.23
N GLY A 136 -12.66 6.17 2.04
CA GLY A 136 -13.71 5.19 1.81
C GLY A 136 -14.24 4.60 3.10
N SER A 137 -15.43 4.03 3.04
CA SER A 137 -16.01 3.27 4.12
C SER A 137 -16.98 2.21 3.61
N ALA A 138 -17.08 1.11 4.33
CA ALA A 138 -18.04 0.04 4.08
C ALA A 138 -18.19 -0.84 5.33
N SER A 139 -19.17 -1.72 5.38
CA SER A 139 -19.23 -2.72 6.45
C SER A 139 -18.11 -3.74 6.34
N LEU A 140 -17.68 -4.05 5.11
CA LEU A 140 -16.54 -4.93 4.81
C LEU A 140 -15.60 -4.24 3.81
N LEU A 141 -14.33 -4.13 4.20
CA LEU A 141 -13.21 -3.78 3.32
C LEU A 141 -12.33 -5.02 3.15
N GLU A 142 -11.98 -5.36 1.91
CA GLU A 142 -11.05 -6.44 1.59
C GLU A 142 -9.93 -5.90 0.71
N PHE A 143 -8.70 -5.99 1.21
CA PHE A 143 -7.50 -5.63 0.47
C PHE A 143 -6.75 -6.89 0.03
N ASP A 144 -6.46 -7.00 -1.27
CA ASP A 144 -5.59 -8.01 -1.87
C ASP A 144 -4.26 -7.36 -2.25
N SER A 145 -3.18 -7.79 -1.59
CA SER A 145 -1.85 -7.23 -1.83
C SER A 145 -1.24 -7.67 -3.16
N THR A 146 -1.66 -8.81 -3.70
CA THR A 146 -1.16 -9.33 -4.98
C THR A 146 -1.77 -8.58 -6.16
N GLU A 147 -3.08 -8.35 -6.10
CA GLU A 147 -3.82 -7.60 -7.13
C GLU A 147 -3.82 -6.10 -6.87
N ARG A 148 -3.35 -5.66 -5.69
CA ARG A 148 -3.37 -4.28 -5.21
C ARG A 148 -4.74 -3.62 -5.36
N THR A 149 -5.77 -4.37 -4.98
CA THR A 149 -7.17 -3.93 -5.04
C THR A 149 -7.77 -3.80 -3.65
N LEU A 150 -8.58 -2.78 -3.45
CA LEU A 150 -9.44 -2.62 -2.28
C LEU A 150 -10.90 -2.78 -2.72
N ARG A 151 -11.55 -3.83 -2.23
CA ARG A 151 -12.98 -4.06 -2.40
C ARG A 151 -13.73 -3.54 -1.17
N MET A 152 -14.80 -2.81 -1.40
CA MET A 152 -15.68 -2.26 -0.37
C MET A 152 -17.09 -2.82 -0.60
N THR A 153 -17.66 -3.48 0.40
CA THR A 153 -18.96 -4.16 0.28
C THR A 153 -19.88 -3.76 1.42
N ASP A 154 -21.16 -3.72 1.16
CA ASP A 154 -22.24 -3.32 2.08
C ASP A 154 -22.14 -1.88 2.57
N GLY A 155 -22.87 -0.99 1.86
CA GLY A 155 -22.88 0.43 2.14
C GLY A 155 -21.58 1.12 1.72
N ALA A 156 -20.97 0.65 0.64
CA ALA A 156 -19.72 1.18 0.14
C ALA A 156 -19.84 2.65 -0.26
N TRP A 157 -18.93 3.45 0.26
CA TRP A 157 -18.73 4.85 -0.09
C TRP A 157 -17.24 5.11 -0.31
N LEU A 158 -16.93 5.85 -1.36
CA LEU A 158 -15.57 6.29 -1.67
C LEU A 158 -15.60 7.72 -2.17
N SER A 159 -14.65 8.55 -1.74
CA SER A 159 -14.46 9.90 -2.25
C SER A 159 -13.02 10.12 -2.69
N GLU A 160 -12.87 10.86 -3.78
CA GLU A 160 -11.62 11.39 -4.28
C GLU A 160 -11.82 12.88 -4.58
N GLY A 161 -11.25 13.74 -3.74
CA GLY A 161 -11.51 15.17 -3.79
C GLY A 161 -13.00 15.47 -3.67
N SER A 162 -13.56 16.12 -4.70
CA SER A 162 -14.98 16.50 -4.77
C SER A 162 -15.89 15.40 -5.32
N ASN A 163 -15.33 14.29 -5.78
CA ASN A 163 -16.10 13.20 -6.38
C ASN A 163 -16.48 12.18 -5.33
N GLU A 164 -17.72 11.73 -5.34
CA GLU A 164 -18.21 10.67 -4.45
C GLU A 164 -18.83 9.53 -5.26
N PHE A 165 -18.55 8.31 -4.83
CA PHE A 165 -19.08 7.07 -5.36
C PHE A 165 -19.77 6.31 -4.23
N ARG A 166 -21.00 5.88 -4.46
CA ARG A 166 -21.79 5.08 -3.50
C ARG A 166 -22.42 3.90 -4.20
N GLY A 167 -22.39 2.76 -3.53
CA GLY A 167 -22.98 1.54 -4.04
C GLY A 167 -22.91 0.42 -3.02
N CYS A 168 -23.38 -0.75 -3.38
CA CYS A 168 -23.23 -1.92 -2.52
C CYS A 168 -21.88 -2.62 -2.70
N ASP A 169 -21.20 -2.40 -3.83
CA ASP A 169 -19.89 -2.98 -4.15
C ASP A 169 -19.07 -1.96 -4.96
N LEU A 170 -17.93 -1.55 -4.42
CA LEU A 170 -16.94 -0.71 -5.07
C LEU A 170 -15.59 -1.42 -5.04
N ILE A 171 -14.85 -1.39 -6.14
CA ILE A 171 -13.49 -1.89 -6.23
C ILE A 171 -12.60 -0.73 -6.65
N TYR A 172 -11.59 -0.45 -5.85
CA TYR A 172 -10.53 0.50 -6.14
C TYR A 172 -9.26 -0.26 -6.50
N ASP A 173 -8.81 -0.14 -7.74
CA ASP A 173 -7.50 -0.60 -8.21
C ASP A 173 -6.48 0.50 -7.93
N ILE A 174 -5.52 0.19 -7.05
CA ILE A 174 -4.54 1.18 -6.55
C ILE A 174 -3.52 1.53 -7.64
N ASP A 175 -3.11 0.55 -8.45
CA ASP A 175 -2.08 0.75 -9.48
C ASP A 175 -2.63 1.43 -10.73
N GLU A 176 -3.87 1.09 -11.12
CA GLU A 176 -4.57 1.73 -12.25
C GLU A 176 -5.28 3.02 -11.86
N GLU A 177 -5.35 3.36 -10.55
CA GLU A 177 -6.12 4.48 -9.99
C GLU A 177 -7.57 4.48 -10.48
N LYS A 178 -8.17 3.30 -10.52
CA LYS A 178 -9.46 3.06 -11.16
C LYS A 178 -10.51 2.59 -10.17
N ILE A 179 -11.65 3.26 -10.20
CA ILE A 179 -12.82 2.86 -9.42
C ILE A 179 -13.78 2.13 -10.34
N THR A 180 -14.15 0.90 -9.95
CA THR A 180 -15.19 0.11 -10.59
C THR A 180 -16.33 -0.09 -9.59
N SER A 181 -17.55 0.10 -10.03
CA SER A 181 -18.72 0.03 -9.17
C SER A 181 -19.84 -0.76 -9.82
N GLY A 182 -20.64 -1.41 -8.97
CA GLY A 182 -21.81 -2.19 -9.37
C GLY A 182 -21.47 -3.61 -9.78
N SER A 183 -21.96 -4.55 -9.00
CA SER A 183 -22.03 -5.96 -9.39
C SER A 183 -23.46 -6.32 -9.79
N SER A 184 -23.62 -7.33 -10.64
CA SER A 184 -24.96 -7.86 -11.02
C SER A 184 -25.73 -8.45 -9.83
N GLU A 185 -25.05 -8.68 -8.71
CA GLU A 185 -25.61 -9.26 -7.48
C GLU A 185 -26.20 -8.20 -6.54
N CYS A 186 -25.78 -6.95 -6.69
CA CYS A 186 -26.16 -5.87 -5.80
C CYS A 186 -27.62 -5.41 -5.90
N GLY A 187 -28.22 -5.43 -7.07
CA GLY A 187 -29.60 -4.96 -7.27
C GLY A 187 -29.85 -3.47 -6.99
N GLU A 188 -28.89 -2.73 -6.46
CA GLU A 188 -28.96 -1.30 -6.17
C GLU A 188 -28.16 -0.49 -7.21
N PRO A 189 -28.65 0.71 -7.57
CA PRO A 189 -27.93 1.56 -8.49
C PRO A 189 -26.69 2.16 -7.83
N VAL A 190 -25.66 2.38 -8.64
CA VAL A 190 -24.51 3.18 -8.25
C VAL A 190 -24.87 4.66 -8.31
N VAL A 191 -24.52 5.42 -7.29
CA VAL A 191 -24.69 6.86 -7.23
C VAL A 191 -23.33 7.52 -7.31
N ILE A 192 -23.13 8.36 -8.32
CA ILE A 192 -21.92 9.16 -8.51
C ILE A 192 -22.30 10.63 -8.37
N THR A 193 -21.66 11.34 -7.46
CA THR A 193 -21.80 12.78 -7.26
C THR A 193 -20.50 13.45 -7.67
N VAL A 194 -20.57 14.41 -8.59
CA VAL A 194 -19.43 15.24 -9.02
C VAL A 194 -19.75 16.68 -8.64
N LEU A 195 -18.95 17.25 -7.75
CA LEU A 195 -19.10 18.67 -7.39
C LEU A 195 -18.18 19.50 -8.30
N PRO A 196 -18.71 20.51 -8.99
CA PRO A 196 -17.86 21.41 -9.74
C PRO A 196 -16.95 22.17 -8.79
N PRO A 197 -15.70 22.52 -9.22
CA PRO A 197 -14.83 23.35 -8.41
C PRO A 197 -15.52 24.64 -8.04
N LEU A 198 -15.36 25.08 -6.78
CA LEU A 198 -15.87 26.39 -6.36
C LEU A 198 -15.25 27.44 -7.27
N ALA A 199 -16.08 28.25 -7.94
CA ALA A 199 -15.61 29.40 -8.66
C ALA A 199 -14.81 30.28 -7.68
N GLU A 200 -13.56 30.54 -7.96
CA GLU A 200 -12.81 31.58 -7.24
C GLU A 200 -13.64 32.85 -7.35
N GLU A 201 -14.16 33.36 -6.22
CA GLU A 201 -14.78 34.68 -6.20
C GLU A 201 -13.69 35.65 -6.66
N ASP A 202 -13.87 36.20 -7.87
CA ASP A 202 -13.05 37.27 -8.40
C ASP A 202 -12.92 38.32 -7.28
N ALA A 203 -11.71 38.45 -6.76
CA ALA A 203 -11.39 39.53 -5.84
C ALA A 203 -11.73 40.83 -6.56
N VAL A 204 -12.87 41.40 -6.22
CA VAL A 204 -13.27 42.73 -6.66
C VAL A 204 -12.22 43.65 -6.12
N GLU A 205 -11.27 44.02 -6.99
CA GLU A 205 -10.36 45.15 -6.77
C GLU A 205 -11.21 46.40 -6.54
N ASP A 206 -11.41 46.73 -5.28
CA ASP A 206 -11.97 48.00 -4.85
C ASP A 206 -10.98 49.08 -5.25
N SER A 207 -11.18 49.55 -6.49
CA SER A 207 -10.48 50.73 -7.01
C SER A 207 -10.95 51.93 -6.22
N ALA A 208 -10.23 52.17 -5.12
CA ALA A 208 -10.38 53.38 -4.33
C ALA A 208 -10.35 54.60 -5.24
N LEU A 209 -11.47 55.29 -5.29
CA LEU A 209 -11.68 56.57 -5.91
C LEU A 209 -10.66 57.57 -5.35
N ASP A 210 -9.67 57.86 -6.15
CA ASP A 210 -8.80 59.03 -5.99
C ASP A 210 -9.67 60.28 -6.28
N ASN A 211 -10.02 61.01 -5.25
CA ASN A 211 -10.73 62.28 -5.34
C ASN A 211 -9.76 63.42 -5.13
N PRO A 212 -9.34 64.15 -6.20
CA PRO A 212 -8.51 65.35 -6.02
C PRO A 212 -9.40 66.53 -5.59
N ALA A 213 -9.30 66.89 -4.36
CA ALA A 213 -9.84 68.17 -3.87
C ALA A 213 -8.96 69.33 -4.37
N SER A 214 -9.56 70.27 -5.07
CA SER A 214 -9.08 71.62 -5.36
C SER A 214 -10.09 72.61 -4.81
N PRO A 215 -9.73 73.90 -4.78
CA PRO A 215 -8.60 74.70 -4.24
C PRO A 215 -8.96 75.45 -2.99
#